data_eada4469effc512f9fa6431dc44c699e
#
_entry.id   eada4469effc512f9fa6431dc44c699e
#
_cell.length_a   1.000
_cell.length_b   1.000
_cell.length_c   1.000
_cell.angle_alpha   90.00
_cell.angle_beta   90.00
_cell.angle_gamma   90.00
#
_symmetry.space_group_name_H-M   'P 1'
#
loop_
_entity.id
_entity.type
_entity.pdbx_description
1 polymer ?
#
loop_
_entity_poly.entity_id
_entity_poly.type
_entity_poly.pdbx_seq_one_letter_code
_entity_poly.pdbx_strand_id
1 'polypeptide(L)'
;GIVAGLFVCLMKRMTLTHGESAMMSGISIPIMAALSLLFLASVMDRVGFTDAVVRLVKPFMMVAPIQILYIISALTGLLTQSSSASAAVVLPVTQAAIQMGCEPLDVTFAAVTGCAVMQLFMTGGAVTSLSLVVKVIPGAVQRDANLWQRPIILADAAVCFLMTFFI
;
A
#
# COMPACT_ATOMS: atom_id res chain seq x y z
N GLY A 1 -2.52 -13.15 11.28
CA GLY A 1 -1.07 -13.26 11.54
C GLY A 1 -0.73 -14.17 12.70
N ILE A 2 -1.08 -13.81 13.96
CA ILE A 2 -0.68 -14.56 15.18
C ILE A 2 -1.22 -15.99 15.18
N VAL A 3 -2.52 -16.18 14.87
CA VAL A 3 -3.15 -17.52 14.85
C VAL A 3 -2.52 -18.41 13.79
N ALA A 4 -2.25 -17.88 12.60
CA ALA A 4 -1.59 -18.63 11.54
C ALA A 4 -0.14 -18.99 11.93
N GLY A 5 0.59 -18.07 12.59
CA GLY A 5 1.92 -18.33 13.11
C GLY A 5 1.95 -19.44 14.16
N LEU A 6 1.04 -19.40 15.12
CA LEU A 6 0.86 -20.46 16.13
C LEU A 6 0.52 -21.81 15.48
N PHE A 7 -0.36 -21.82 14.48
CA PHE A 7 -0.73 -23.04 13.76
C PHE A 7 0.48 -23.66 13.03
N VAL A 8 1.31 -22.84 12.37
CA VAL A 8 2.53 -23.31 11.71
C VAL A 8 3.55 -23.84 12.72
N CYS A 9 3.72 -23.19 13.87
CA CYS A 9 4.60 -23.66 14.95
C CYS A 9 4.16 -25.02 15.49
N LEU A 10 2.86 -25.22 15.67
CA LEU A 10 2.28 -26.50 16.12
C LEU A 10 2.47 -27.60 15.07
N MET A 11 2.18 -27.30 13.80
CA MET A 11 2.34 -28.26 12.70
C MET A 11 3.79 -28.72 12.50
N LYS A 12 4.75 -27.81 12.64
CA LYS A 12 6.19 -28.08 12.44
C LYS A 12 6.89 -28.62 13.70
N ARG A 13 6.19 -28.80 14.81
CA ARG A 13 6.76 -29.19 16.12
C ARG A 13 7.98 -28.31 16.51
N MET A 14 7.91 -27.03 16.19
CA MET A 14 8.98 -26.09 16.56
C MET A 14 9.02 -25.95 18.08
N THR A 15 10.21 -25.83 18.64
CA THR A 15 10.38 -25.49 20.06
C THR A 15 9.79 -24.11 20.33
N LEU A 16 9.12 -23.92 21.47
CA LEU A 16 8.46 -22.66 21.85
C LEU A 16 9.40 -21.45 21.71
N THR A 17 10.67 -21.61 22.08
CA THR A 17 11.70 -20.54 21.96
C THR A 17 11.98 -20.12 20.53
N HIS A 18 11.99 -21.05 19.57
CA HIS A 18 12.16 -20.71 18.15
C HIS A 18 10.89 -20.06 17.57
N GLY A 19 9.72 -20.52 17.97
CA GLY A 19 8.45 -19.93 17.59
C GLY A 19 8.28 -18.50 18.10
N GLU A 20 8.65 -18.25 19.34
CA GLU A 20 8.62 -16.92 19.98
C GLU A 20 9.57 -15.94 19.29
N SER A 21 10.83 -16.36 19.04
CA SER A 21 11.81 -15.55 18.32
C SER A 21 11.35 -15.20 16.89
N ALA A 22 10.79 -16.16 16.16
CA ALA A 22 10.25 -15.91 14.82
C ALA A 22 9.04 -14.98 14.84
N MET A 23 8.14 -15.10 15.82
CA MET A 23 7.02 -14.19 16.00
C MET A 23 7.47 -12.78 16.37
N MET A 24 8.39 -12.64 17.31
CA MET A 24 8.91 -11.33 17.73
C MET A 24 9.63 -10.61 16.57
N SER A 25 10.43 -11.31 15.77
CA SER A 25 11.06 -10.72 14.59
C SER A 25 10.04 -10.32 13.52
N GLY A 26 8.98 -11.11 13.33
CA GLY A 26 7.90 -10.81 12.39
C GLY A 26 7.00 -9.65 12.81
N ILE A 27 6.89 -9.36 14.11
CA ILE A 27 6.06 -8.27 14.65
C ILE A 27 6.88 -6.97 14.78
N SER A 28 8.15 -7.04 15.15
CA SER A 28 8.98 -5.87 15.41
C SER A 28 9.15 -4.97 14.18
N ILE A 29 9.38 -5.55 13.01
CA ILE A 29 9.59 -4.80 11.76
C ILE A 29 8.33 -3.99 11.37
N PRO A 30 7.13 -4.57 11.30
CA PRO A 30 5.90 -3.81 11.02
C PRO A 30 5.60 -2.72 12.05
N ILE A 31 5.84 -2.97 13.33
CA ILE A 31 5.63 -1.96 14.39
C ILE A 31 6.61 -0.80 14.22
N MET A 32 7.88 -1.07 14.02
CA MET A 32 8.89 -0.02 13.79
C MET A 32 8.59 0.79 12.53
N ALA A 33 8.14 0.13 11.47
CA ALA A 33 7.71 0.81 10.25
C ALA A 33 6.49 1.70 10.51
N ALA A 34 5.48 1.23 11.23
CA ALA A 34 4.30 2.01 11.58
C ALA A 34 4.66 3.24 12.43
N LEU A 35 5.50 3.06 13.47
CA LEU A 35 5.97 4.18 14.30
C LEU A 35 6.77 5.21 13.50
N SER A 36 7.65 4.76 12.61
CA SER A 36 8.42 5.64 11.73
C SER A 36 7.51 6.45 10.80
N LEU A 37 6.44 5.84 10.28
CA LEU A 37 5.44 6.52 9.45
C LEU A 37 4.63 7.56 10.22
N LEU A 38 4.19 7.22 11.43
CA LEU A 38 3.47 8.16 12.29
C LEU A 38 4.36 9.35 12.67
N PHE A 39 5.63 9.09 12.95
CA PHE A 39 6.61 10.14 13.19
C PHE A 39 6.79 11.03 11.97
N LEU A 40 7.00 10.43 10.78
CA LEU A 40 7.15 11.18 9.53
C LEU A 40 5.89 12.02 9.24
N ALA A 41 4.70 11.45 9.37
CA ALA A 41 3.44 12.17 9.18
C ALA A 41 3.33 13.36 10.13
N SER A 42 3.70 13.19 11.42
CA SER A 42 3.71 14.27 12.40
C SER A 42 4.72 15.38 12.06
N VAL A 43 5.89 15.01 11.55
CA VAL A 43 6.90 16.00 11.09
C VAL A 43 6.39 16.77 9.86
N MET A 44 5.82 16.08 8.89
CA MET A 44 5.25 16.68 7.67
C MET A 44 4.14 17.67 8.01
N ASP A 45 3.29 17.34 8.97
CA ASP A 45 2.22 18.21 9.44
C ASP A 45 2.80 19.48 10.12
N ARG A 46 3.78 19.32 11.00
CA ARG A 46 4.43 20.46 11.69
C ARG A 46 5.19 21.40 10.76
N VAL A 47 5.75 20.90 9.67
CA VAL A 47 6.46 21.70 8.66
C VAL A 47 5.47 22.39 7.69
N GLY A 48 4.18 22.10 7.78
CA GLY A 48 3.15 22.66 6.89
C GLY A 48 3.15 22.04 5.50
N PHE A 49 3.81 20.89 5.32
CA PHE A 49 3.82 20.17 4.06
C PHE A 49 2.41 19.69 3.69
N THR A 50 1.68 19.20 4.67
CA THR A 50 0.27 18.78 4.53
C THR A 50 -0.58 19.92 3.96
N ASP A 51 -0.47 21.13 4.54
CA ASP A 51 -1.21 22.31 4.07
C ASP A 51 -0.80 22.73 2.65
N ALA A 52 0.48 22.62 2.33
CA ALA A 52 0.97 22.94 0.98
C ALA A 52 0.41 21.98 -0.07
N VAL A 53 0.41 20.67 0.21
CA VAL A 53 -0.16 19.64 -0.66
C VAL A 53 -1.66 19.84 -0.83
N VAL A 54 -2.38 20.07 0.28
CA VAL A 54 -3.84 20.31 0.25
C VAL A 54 -4.16 21.56 -0.59
N ARG A 55 -3.44 22.66 -0.42
CA ARG A 55 -3.65 23.88 -1.23
C ARG A 55 -3.42 23.63 -2.72
N LEU A 56 -2.41 22.86 -3.07
CA LEU A 56 -2.10 22.52 -4.47
C LEU A 56 -3.20 21.66 -5.11
N VAL A 57 -3.73 20.71 -4.36
CA VAL A 57 -4.68 19.71 -4.86
C VAL A 57 -6.13 20.21 -4.79
N LYS A 58 -6.44 21.09 -3.86
CA LYS A 58 -7.80 21.60 -3.61
C LYS A 58 -8.57 22.04 -4.88
N PRO A 59 -8.00 22.84 -5.80
CA PRO A 59 -8.73 23.29 -6.99
C PRO A 59 -9.16 22.12 -7.89
N PHE A 60 -8.37 21.06 -7.95
CA PHE A 60 -8.68 19.86 -8.73
C PHE A 60 -9.72 19.00 -8.03
N MET A 61 -9.65 18.88 -6.70
CA MET A 61 -10.60 18.11 -5.90
C MET A 61 -12.01 18.73 -5.87
N MET A 62 -12.17 20.01 -6.19
CA MET A 62 -13.49 20.64 -6.29
C MET A 62 -14.31 20.11 -7.48
N VAL A 63 -13.66 19.55 -8.49
CA VAL A 63 -14.33 19.04 -9.70
C VAL A 63 -14.65 17.56 -9.59
N ALA A 64 -13.72 16.75 -9.14
CA ALA A 64 -13.83 15.30 -9.08
C ALA A 64 -12.93 14.74 -7.95
N PRO A 65 -13.35 14.89 -6.68
CA PRO A 65 -12.46 14.61 -5.54
C PRO A 65 -11.97 13.17 -5.48
N ILE A 66 -12.85 12.21 -5.72
CA ILE A 66 -12.54 10.77 -5.62
C ILE A 66 -11.59 10.35 -6.76
N GLN A 67 -11.86 10.79 -7.99
CA GLN A 67 -11.05 10.47 -9.17
C GLN A 67 -9.64 11.08 -9.05
N ILE A 68 -9.56 12.32 -8.61
CA ILE A 68 -8.28 13.01 -8.40
C ILE A 68 -7.49 12.34 -7.29
N LEU A 69 -8.13 11.97 -6.20
CA LEU A 69 -7.50 11.23 -5.12
C LEU A 69 -6.94 9.88 -5.62
N TYR A 70 -7.72 9.16 -6.43
CA TYR A 70 -7.25 7.91 -7.03
C TYR A 70 -5.98 8.13 -7.88
N ILE A 71 -5.97 9.13 -8.75
CA ILE A 71 -4.83 9.44 -9.63
C ILE A 71 -3.60 9.81 -8.79
N ILE A 72 -3.76 10.66 -7.78
CA ILE A 72 -2.66 11.05 -6.89
C ILE A 72 -2.10 9.82 -6.16
N SER A 73 -2.99 8.97 -5.66
CA SER A 73 -2.60 7.74 -4.98
C SER A 73 -1.85 6.78 -5.89
N ALA A 74 -2.32 6.63 -7.14
CA ALA A 74 -1.66 5.80 -8.14
C ALA A 74 -0.27 6.33 -8.52
N LEU A 75 -0.16 7.63 -8.79
CA LEU A 75 1.13 8.27 -9.06
C LEU A 75 2.09 8.15 -7.89
N THR A 76 1.61 8.40 -6.68
CA THR A 76 2.43 8.29 -5.47
C THR A 76 2.88 6.85 -5.25
N GLY A 77 2.00 5.87 -5.45
CA GLY A 77 2.33 4.45 -5.39
C GLY A 77 3.41 4.06 -6.40
N LEU A 78 3.28 4.49 -7.65
CA LEU A 78 4.26 4.25 -8.71
C LEU A 78 5.62 4.88 -8.43
N LEU A 79 5.65 6.10 -7.89
CA LEU A 79 6.89 6.82 -7.59
C LEU A 79 7.61 6.28 -6.36
N THR A 80 6.88 6.02 -5.30
CA THR A 80 7.46 5.56 -4.03
C THR A 80 7.81 4.08 -4.01
N GLN A 81 7.12 3.29 -4.82
CA GLN A 81 7.26 1.83 -4.85
C GLN A 81 7.10 1.17 -3.47
N SER A 82 6.38 1.85 -2.57
CA SER A 82 6.18 1.45 -1.19
C SER A 82 4.78 1.85 -0.73
N SER A 83 3.98 0.87 -0.30
CA SER A 83 2.63 1.11 0.21
C SER A 83 2.62 2.05 1.43
N SER A 84 3.59 1.88 2.31
CA SER A 84 3.69 2.69 3.53
C SER A 84 4.13 4.13 3.25
N ALA A 85 5.11 4.34 2.36
CA ALA A 85 5.52 5.69 1.96
C ALA A 85 4.41 6.39 1.17
N SER A 86 3.72 5.65 0.30
CA SER A 86 2.57 6.15 -0.44
C SER A 86 1.44 6.59 0.51
N ALA A 87 1.10 5.76 1.49
CA ALA A 87 0.09 6.09 2.48
C ALA A 87 0.41 7.37 3.26
N ALA A 88 1.68 7.59 3.64
CA ALA A 88 2.09 8.80 4.36
C ALA A 88 1.86 10.08 3.52
N VAL A 89 2.08 10.03 2.21
CA VAL A 89 1.87 11.17 1.31
C VAL A 89 0.38 11.36 0.98
N VAL A 90 -0.38 10.28 0.83
CA VAL A 90 -1.80 10.32 0.43
C VAL A 90 -2.71 10.67 1.61
N LEU A 91 -2.34 10.32 2.84
CA LEU A 91 -3.17 10.54 4.03
C LEU A 91 -3.65 12.00 4.20
N PRO A 92 -2.82 13.04 4.05
CA PRO A 92 -3.29 14.43 4.13
C PRO A 92 -4.35 14.76 3.07
N VAL A 93 -4.21 14.20 1.87
CA VAL A 93 -5.16 14.42 0.78
C VAL A 93 -6.50 13.72 1.05
N THR A 94 -6.44 12.51 1.63
CA THR A 94 -7.67 11.80 2.07
C THR A 94 -8.41 12.57 3.15
N GLN A 95 -7.69 13.12 4.13
CA GLN A 95 -8.29 13.94 5.18
C GLN A 95 -8.95 15.21 4.61
N ALA A 96 -8.31 15.85 3.65
CA ALA A 96 -8.88 17.01 2.96
C ALA A 96 -10.17 16.65 2.20
N ALA A 97 -10.21 15.51 1.51
CA ALA A 97 -11.39 15.02 0.81
C ALA A 97 -12.57 14.79 1.77
N ILE A 98 -12.32 14.15 2.92
CA ILE A 98 -13.33 13.93 3.96
C ILE A 98 -13.84 15.28 4.53
N GLN A 99 -12.96 16.24 4.78
CA GLN A 99 -13.34 17.59 5.23
C GLN A 99 -14.16 18.36 4.20
N MET A 100 -14.02 18.04 2.91
CA MET A 100 -14.83 18.59 1.82
C MET A 100 -16.19 17.91 1.68
N GLY A 101 -16.51 16.92 2.52
CA GLY A 101 -17.79 16.23 2.56
C GLY A 101 -17.86 14.93 1.76
N CYS A 102 -16.73 14.42 1.27
CA CYS A 102 -16.68 13.10 0.63
C CYS A 102 -16.89 12.00 1.66
N GLU A 103 -17.56 10.92 1.27
CA GLU A 103 -17.77 9.79 2.15
C GLU A 103 -16.45 9.08 2.48
N PRO A 104 -16.17 8.78 3.76
CA PRO A 104 -14.89 8.15 4.16
C PRO A 104 -14.61 6.81 3.49
N LEU A 105 -15.66 6.05 3.15
CA LEU A 105 -15.51 4.76 2.48
C LEU A 105 -14.99 4.94 1.04
N ASP A 106 -15.57 5.88 0.29
CA ASP A 106 -15.18 6.17 -1.10
C ASP A 106 -13.77 6.74 -1.19
N VAL A 107 -13.44 7.64 -0.26
CA VAL A 107 -12.09 8.19 -0.11
C VAL A 107 -11.07 7.09 0.18
N THR A 108 -11.41 6.19 1.10
CA THR A 108 -10.53 5.05 1.45
C THR A 108 -10.37 4.10 0.27
N PHE A 109 -11.47 3.79 -0.42
CA PHE A 109 -11.44 2.96 -1.63
C PHE A 109 -10.48 3.54 -2.67
N ALA A 110 -10.66 4.82 -3.04
CA ALA A 110 -9.82 5.48 -4.04
C ALA A 110 -8.33 5.53 -3.63
N ALA A 111 -8.06 5.82 -2.36
CA ALA A 111 -6.70 5.89 -1.85
C ALA A 111 -6.00 4.54 -1.86
N VAL A 112 -6.65 3.48 -1.39
CA VAL A 112 -6.07 2.14 -1.27
C VAL A 112 -5.88 1.51 -2.65
N THR A 113 -6.91 1.54 -3.50
CA THR A 113 -6.86 0.93 -4.84
C THR A 113 -5.92 1.70 -5.76
N GLY A 114 -5.85 3.04 -5.64
CA GLY A 114 -4.85 3.84 -6.35
C GLY A 114 -3.43 3.46 -5.94
N CYS A 115 -3.13 3.39 -4.64
CA CYS A 115 -1.80 2.97 -4.17
C CYS A 115 -1.42 1.55 -4.64
N ALA A 116 -2.37 0.65 -4.85
CA ALA A 116 -2.11 -0.72 -5.31
C ALA A 116 -1.48 -0.78 -6.71
N VAL A 117 -1.61 0.27 -7.52
CA VAL A 117 -0.98 0.37 -8.85
C VAL A 117 0.55 0.26 -8.79
N MET A 118 1.17 0.50 -7.63
CA MET A 118 2.61 0.27 -7.42
C MET A 118 3.04 -1.16 -7.75
N GLN A 119 2.13 -2.14 -7.63
CA GLN A 119 2.40 -3.54 -7.93
C GLN A 119 2.75 -3.79 -9.40
N LEU A 120 2.55 -2.80 -10.27
CA LEU A 120 2.94 -2.87 -11.69
C LEU A 120 4.43 -3.22 -11.90
N PHE A 121 5.29 -2.83 -10.94
CA PHE A 121 6.72 -3.07 -10.99
C PHE A 121 7.21 -4.17 -10.03
N MET A 122 6.32 -4.92 -9.40
CA MET A 122 6.67 -5.96 -8.42
C MET A 122 7.64 -5.49 -7.35
N THR A 123 7.15 -4.77 -6.38
CA THR A 123 7.99 -4.17 -5.34
C THR A 123 8.03 -4.98 -4.05
N GLY A 124 9.11 -4.85 -3.30
CA GLY A 124 9.24 -5.24 -1.91
C GLY A 124 8.82 -6.69 -1.60
N GLY A 125 7.71 -6.85 -0.89
CA GLY A 125 7.24 -8.17 -0.44
C GLY A 125 6.87 -9.13 -1.56
N ALA A 126 6.34 -8.62 -2.69
CA ALA A 126 6.00 -9.45 -3.84
C ALA A 126 7.26 -10.07 -4.48
N VAL A 127 8.34 -9.28 -4.62
CA VAL A 127 9.63 -9.77 -5.12
C VAL A 127 10.20 -10.85 -4.20
N THR A 128 10.16 -10.62 -2.90
CA THR A 128 10.65 -11.59 -1.91
C THR A 128 9.88 -12.90 -1.99
N SER A 129 8.55 -12.83 -2.01
CA SER A 129 7.70 -14.03 -2.12
C SER A 129 7.96 -14.80 -3.42
N LEU A 130 8.05 -14.08 -4.55
CA LEU A 130 8.32 -14.70 -5.83
C LEU A 130 9.72 -15.31 -5.92
N SER A 131 10.73 -14.69 -5.32
CA SER A 131 12.09 -15.25 -5.28
C SER A 131 12.16 -16.58 -4.56
N LEU A 132 11.29 -16.81 -3.56
CA LEU A 132 11.17 -18.10 -2.88
C LEU A 132 10.52 -19.14 -3.80
N VAL A 133 9.47 -18.77 -4.52
CA VAL A 133 8.77 -19.67 -5.46
C VAL A 133 9.68 -20.08 -6.61
N VAL A 134 10.44 -19.14 -7.17
CA VAL A 134 11.39 -19.40 -8.26
C VAL A 134 12.49 -20.39 -7.84
N LYS A 135 12.88 -20.42 -6.58
CA LYS A 135 13.86 -21.39 -6.06
C LYS A 135 13.31 -22.82 -5.99
N VAL A 136 11.99 -22.97 -5.88
CA VAL A 136 11.34 -24.27 -5.67
C VAL A 136 10.84 -24.86 -7.00
N ILE A 137 10.41 -24.01 -7.94
CA ILE A 137 9.86 -24.43 -9.21
C ILE A 137 10.93 -24.37 -10.31
N PRO A 138 11.39 -25.54 -10.84
CA PRO A 138 12.37 -25.56 -11.93
C PRO A 138 11.85 -24.81 -13.16
N GLY A 139 12.70 -23.95 -13.73
CA GLY A 139 12.36 -23.17 -14.93
C GLY A 139 11.50 -21.92 -14.70
N ALA A 140 11.07 -21.65 -13.48
CA ALA A 140 10.37 -20.41 -13.18
C ALA A 140 11.34 -19.20 -13.22
N VAL A 141 10.95 -18.14 -13.92
CA VAL A 141 11.74 -16.91 -14.05
C VAL A 141 10.92 -15.74 -13.53
N GLN A 142 11.49 -14.98 -12.63
CA GLN A 142 10.84 -13.79 -12.04
C GLN A 142 10.38 -12.78 -13.10
N ARG A 143 11.14 -12.63 -14.16
CA ARG A 143 10.82 -11.73 -15.28
C ARG A 143 9.49 -12.08 -15.92
N ASP A 144 9.23 -13.35 -16.15
CA ASP A 144 8.02 -13.81 -16.82
C ASP A 144 6.79 -13.59 -15.94
N ALA A 145 6.89 -13.86 -14.65
CA ALA A 145 5.82 -13.55 -13.70
C ALA A 145 5.47 -12.05 -13.69
N ASN A 146 6.49 -11.18 -13.71
CA ASN A 146 6.29 -9.73 -13.77
C ASN A 146 5.64 -9.28 -15.08
N LEU A 147 6.02 -9.88 -16.22
CA LEU A 147 5.40 -9.58 -17.51
C LEU A 147 3.90 -9.97 -17.55
N TRP A 148 3.55 -11.12 -16.99
CA TRP A 148 2.15 -11.56 -16.90
C TRP A 148 1.32 -10.79 -15.89
N GLN A 149 1.93 -10.29 -14.81
CA GLN A 149 1.24 -9.50 -13.79
C GLN A 149 0.84 -8.11 -14.31
N ARG A 150 1.66 -7.46 -15.12
CA ARG A 150 1.41 -6.09 -15.59
C ARG A 150 0.04 -5.86 -16.24
N PRO A 151 -0.40 -6.66 -17.21
CA PRO A 151 -1.70 -6.45 -17.85
C PRO A 151 -2.86 -6.67 -16.85
N ILE A 152 -2.69 -7.56 -15.88
CA ILE A 152 -3.70 -7.81 -14.85
C ILE A 152 -3.81 -6.57 -13.93
N ILE A 153 -2.70 -6.03 -13.46
CA ILE A 153 -2.70 -4.82 -12.63
C ILE A 153 -3.24 -3.61 -13.37
N LEU A 154 -2.93 -3.47 -14.67
CA LEU A 154 -3.49 -2.38 -15.47
C LEU A 154 -4.99 -2.52 -15.68
N ALA A 155 -5.48 -3.74 -15.90
CA ALA A 155 -6.91 -3.99 -16.01
C ALA A 155 -7.64 -3.72 -14.67
N ASP A 156 -7.07 -4.18 -13.56
CA ASP A 156 -7.58 -3.92 -12.21
C ASP A 156 -7.60 -2.42 -11.90
N ALA A 157 -6.52 -1.71 -12.19
CA ALA A 157 -6.43 -0.26 -12.03
C ALA A 157 -7.47 0.49 -12.87
N ALA A 158 -7.71 0.07 -14.10
CA ALA A 158 -8.74 0.66 -14.95
C ALA A 158 -10.15 0.41 -14.41
N VAL A 159 -10.44 -0.80 -13.96
CA VAL A 159 -11.73 -1.15 -13.33
C VAL A 159 -11.94 -0.33 -12.06
N CYS A 160 -10.95 -0.30 -11.17
CA CYS A 160 -11.04 0.47 -9.93
C CYS A 160 -11.22 1.98 -10.19
N PHE A 161 -10.52 2.51 -11.20
CA PHE A 161 -10.71 3.91 -11.60
C PHE A 161 -12.13 4.16 -12.13
N LEU A 162 -12.65 3.28 -12.97
CA LEU A 162 -14.03 3.39 -13.46
C LEU A 162 -15.04 3.31 -12.31
N MET A 163 -14.80 2.47 -11.32
CA MET A 163 -15.67 2.38 -10.15
C MET A 163 -15.75 3.69 -9.37
N THR A 164 -14.70 4.55 -9.39
CA THR A 164 -14.76 5.87 -8.74
C THR A 164 -15.80 6.82 -9.32
N PHE A 165 -16.40 6.51 -10.46
CA PHE A 165 -17.51 7.30 -11.04
C PHE A 165 -18.90 6.83 -10.58
N PHE A 166 -18.97 5.69 -9.90
CA PHE A 166 -20.23 5.09 -9.45
C PHE A 166 -20.43 5.18 -7.93
N ILE A 167 -19.42 5.64 -7.23
CA ILE A 167 -19.40 5.85 -5.79
C ILE A 167 -19.38 7.34 -5.43
#